data_611694764a75d29eb2430c93b894f87d
#
_entry.id   611694764a75d29eb2430c93b894f87d
#
_cell.length_a   1.000
_cell.length_b   1.000
_cell.length_c   1.000
_cell.angle_alpha   90.00
_cell.angle_beta   90.00
_cell.angle_gamma   90.00
#
_symmetry.space_group_name_H-M   'P 1'
#
loop_
_entity.id
_entity.type
_entity.pdbx_description
1 polymer ?
#
loop_
_entity_poly.entity_id
_entity_poly.type
_entity_poly.pdbx_seq_one_letter_code
_entity_poly.pdbx_strand_id
1 'polypeptide(L)'
;MKKRTVIAALLIIVSLGIYSQRGDIVLRMLPAAMEANLSTNKIEQLGDGLHIGLCGAGGPMPAATRSGPCVVVVAAGKLFMLDAGSNGIRNMGRMGFDMGQIEGVFLTHFHSDHIDGLGEVATLRWAGGGHNTPLNIYGPEGVDDIVDGFNSAYQRDSIYRNDHHGDAATPRSGAGMNAVSFPQPENGILTTVYEQDGLTVEMLTVNHFPITPAVAYLFTYKGRTALVSGDTNKSTNLQHFAEGIDLLVHEALSKTMISAMR
;
A
#
# COMPACT_ATOMS: atom_id res chain seq x y z
N MET A 1 -57.07 16.64 -10.89
CA MET A 1 -56.31 17.34 -9.87
C MET A 1 -56.19 16.55 -8.57
N LYS A 2 -57.27 16.07 -7.94
CA LYS A 2 -57.23 15.34 -6.65
C LYS A 2 -56.30 14.13 -6.57
N LYS A 3 -56.19 13.29 -7.61
CA LYS A 3 -55.32 12.09 -7.61
C LYS A 3 -53.82 12.46 -7.55
N ARG A 4 -53.35 13.50 -8.28
CA ARG A 4 -51.96 13.96 -8.26
C ARG A 4 -51.56 14.54 -6.91
N THR A 5 -52.46 15.26 -6.23
CA THR A 5 -52.22 15.84 -4.90
C THR A 5 -52.10 14.74 -3.85
N VAL A 6 -52.93 13.69 -3.90
CA VAL A 6 -52.84 12.54 -3.00
C VAL A 6 -51.55 11.76 -3.17
N ILE A 7 -51.11 11.53 -4.41
CA ILE A 7 -49.83 10.85 -4.70
C ILE A 7 -48.64 11.68 -4.17
N ALA A 8 -48.64 13.00 -4.39
CA ALA A 8 -47.60 13.88 -3.88
C ALA A 8 -47.53 13.87 -2.33
N ALA A 9 -48.69 13.91 -1.66
CA ALA A 9 -48.73 13.83 -0.21
C ALA A 9 -48.22 12.49 0.32
N LEU A 10 -48.57 11.36 -0.32
CA LEU A 10 -48.05 10.05 0.04
C LEU A 10 -46.53 9.95 -0.13
N LEU A 11 -45.97 10.48 -1.23
CA LEU A 11 -44.54 10.49 -1.47
C LEU A 11 -43.80 11.32 -0.39
N ILE A 12 -44.35 12.46 0.03
CA ILE A 12 -43.77 13.29 1.09
C ILE A 12 -43.79 12.53 2.42
N ILE A 13 -44.90 11.86 2.78
CA ILE A 13 -45.00 11.09 4.03
C ILE A 13 -44.00 9.93 4.04
N VAL A 14 -43.87 9.20 2.93
CA VAL A 14 -42.90 8.11 2.80
C VAL A 14 -41.47 8.64 2.89
N SER A 15 -41.16 9.74 2.22
CA SER A 15 -39.83 10.37 2.29
C SER A 15 -39.48 10.84 3.70
N LEU A 16 -40.43 11.44 4.42
CA LEU A 16 -40.25 11.83 5.82
C LEU A 16 -40.08 10.62 6.74
N GLY A 17 -40.82 9.53 6.49
CA GLY A 17 -40.66 8.27 7.22
C GLY A 17 -39.28 7.65 6.99
N ILE A 18 -38.80 7.58 5.77
CA ILE A 18 -37.44 7.10 5.46
C ILE A 18 -36.39 8.01 6.09
N TYR A 19 -36.56 9.31 6.01
CA TYR A 19 -35.63 10.27 6.60
C TYR A 19 -35.57 10.16 8.14
N SER A 20 -36.72 9.96 8.81
CA SER A 20 -36.76 9.79 10.27
C SER A 20 -36.13 8.48 10.74
N GLN A 21 -36.19 7.42 9.92
CA GLN A 21 -35.67 6.10 10.25
C GLN A 21 -34.33 5.77 9.58
N ARG A 22 -33.71 6.74 8.91
CA ARG A 22 -32.48 6.52 8.14
C ARG A 22 -31.34 5.86 8.96
N GLY A 23 -31.20 6.21 10.23
CA GLY A 23 -30.20 5.61 11.12
C GLY A 23 -30.44 4.12 11.33
N ASP A 24 -31.67 3.72 11.64
CA ASP A 24 -32.02 2.32 11.84
C ASP A 24 -31.92 1.51 10.56
N ILE A 25 -32.30 2.11 9.43
CA ILE A 25 -32.15 1.48 8.10
C ILE A 25 -30.68 1.21 7.79
N VAL A 26 -29.80 2.22 7.99
CA VAL A 26 -28.36 2.06 7.77
C VAL A 26 -27.79 1.00 8.71
N LEU A 27 -28.12 1.02 10.00
CA LEU A 27 -27.62 0.03 10.96
C LEU A 27 -28.06 -1.40 10.62
N ARG A 28 -29.27 -1.59 10.07
CA ARG A 28 -29.75 -2.91 9.62
C ARG A 28 -29.09 -3.39 8.35
N MET A 29 -28.71 -2.48 7.45
CA MET A 29 -28.03 -2.81 6.19
C MET A 29 -26.50 -2.96 6.36
N LEU A 30 -25.94 -2.35 7.39
CA LEU A 30 -24.49 -2.30 7.61
C LEU A 30 -23.85 -3.70 7.68
N PRO A 31 -24.39 -4.70 8.44
CA PRO A 31 -23.79 -6.04 8.48
C PRO A 31 -23.70 -6.69 7.10
N ALA A 32 -24.79 -6.67 6.34
CA ALA A 32 -24.81 -7.25 4.98
C ALA A 32 -23.87 -6.51 4.01
N ALA A 33 -23.77 -5.18 4.13
CA ALA A 33 -22.84 -4.38 3.32
C ALA A 33 -21.37 -4.64 3.71
N MET A 34 -21.11 -4.83 5.01
CA MET A 34 -19.78 -5.23 5.49
C MET A 34 -19.40 -6.64 5.02
N GLU A 35 -20.31 -7.59 5.14
CA GLU A 35 -20.11 -8.97 4.69
C GLU A 35 -19.85 -9.01 3.17
N ALA A 36 -20.65 -8.29 2.37
CA ALA A 36 -20.44 -8.19 0.93
C ALA A 36 -19.09 -7.55 0.56
N ASN A 37 -18.62 -6.59 1.34
CA ASN A 37 -17.33 -5.93 1.11
C ASN A 37 -16.15 -6.78 1.56
N LEU A 38 -16.29 -7.54 2.65
CA LEU A 38 -15.29 -8.46 3.17
C LEU A 38 -15.22 -9.78 2.37
N SER A 39 -16.29 -10.16 1.66
CA SER A 39 -16.33 -11.38 0.85
C SER A 39 -15.70 -11.22 -0.54
N THR A 40 -15.34 -10.01 -0.96
CA THR A 40 -14.69 -9.77 -2.26
C THR A 40 -13.17 -9.82 -2.11
N ASN A 41 -12.56 -10.93 -2.52
CA ASN A 41 -11.10 -11.00 -2.64
C ASN A 41 -10.65 -10.37 -3.96
N LYS A 42 -10.09 -9.17 -3.90
CA LYS A 42 -9.62 -8.44 -5.09
C LYS A 42 -8.51 -9.20 -5.80
N ILE A 43 -7.65 -9.91 -5.08
CA ILE A 43 -6.55 -10.69 -5.65
C ILE A 43 -7.09 -11.80 -6.56
N GLU A 44 -8.12 -12.53 -6.11
CA GLU A 44 -8.77 -13.57 -6.91
C GLU A 44 -9.44 -13.02 -8.17
N GLN A 45 -10.02 -11.82 -8.09
CA GLN A 45 -10.66 -11.17 -9.24
C GLN A 45 -9.66 -10.75 -10.33
N LEU A 46 -8.42 -10.44 -9.97
CA LEU A 46 -7.37 -10.04 -10.92
C LEU A 46 -6.87 -11.22 -11.77
N GLY A 47 -7.08 -12.45 -11.29
CA GLY A 47 -6.55 -13.64 -11.94
C GLY A 47 -5.04 -13.77 -11.78
N ASP A 48 -4.48 -14.80 -12.41
CA ASP A 48 -3.08 -15.15 -12.26
C ASP A 48 -2.19 -14.38 -13.26
N GLY A 49 -1.48 -13.38 -12.77
CA GLY A 49 -0.63 -12.46 -13.55
C GLY A 49 0.18 -11.54 -12.66
N LEU A 50 0.97 -10.67 -13.30
CA LEU A 50 1.64 -9.54 -12.63
C LEU A 50 0.76 -8.30 -12.76
N HIS A 51 0.26 -7.79 -11.64
CA HIS A 51 -0.64 -6.63 -11.60
C HIS A 51 -0.03 -5.51 -10.78
N ILE A 52 -0.14 -4.29 -11.30
CA ILE A 52 0.39 -3.08 -10.67
C ILE A 52 -0.76 -2.10 -10.44
N GLY A 53 -0.84 -1.54 -9.24
CA GLY A 53 -1.81 -0.50 -8.87
C GLY A 53 -1.13 0.68 -8.19
N LEU A 54 -1.58 1.89 -8.44
CA LEU A 54 -1.09 3.09 -7.76
C LEU A 54 -2.00 3.43 -6.59
N CYS A 55 -1.57 3.16 -5.36
CA CYS A 55 -2.27 3.54 -4.13
C CYS A 55 -1.88 4.93 -3.63
N GLY A 56 -0.77 5.49 -4.14
CA GLY A 56 -0.35 6.86 -3.88
C GLY A 56 0.64 7.35 -4.93
N ALA A 57 0.47 8.60 -5.37
CA ALA A 57 1.32 9.26 -6.36
C ALA A 57 1.57 10.73 -5.97
N GLY A 58 1.61 11.00 -4.65
CA GLY A 58 2.04 12.28 -4.08
C GLY A 58 3.55 12.25 -3.84
N GLY A 59 4.06 13.36 -3.33
CA GLY A 59 5.42 13.54 -2.84
C GLY A 59 5.37 14.22 -1.47
N PRO A 60 6.48 14.80 -0.98
CA PRO A 60 6.54 15.38 0.36
C PRO A 60 5.64 16.62 0.55
N MET A 61 5.22 17.24 -0.56
CA MET A 61 4.33 18.42 -0.49
C MET A 61 2.88 18.04 -0.22
N PRO A 62 2.18 18.71 0.71
CA PRO A 62 0.79 18.43 0.98
C PRO A 62 -0.07 18.54 -0.28
N ALA A 63 -0.90 17.52 -0.54
CA ALA A 63 -1.83 17.47 -1.65
C ALA A 63 -3.22 17.05 -1.16
N ALA A 64 -4.26 17.78 -1.56
CA ALA A 64 -5.63 17.51 -1.11
C ALA A 64 -6.18 16.16 -1.63
N THR A 65 -5.66 15.66 -2.74
CA THR A 65 -6.22 14.51 -3.49
C THR A 65 -5.22 13.38 -3.75
N ARG A 66 -3.99 13.49 -3.26
CA ARG A 66 -2.95 12.47 -3.47
C ARG A 66 -2.39 12.00 -2.15
N SER A 67 -2.22 10.70 -2.03
CA SER A 67 -1.47 10.06 -0.95
C SER A 67 0.01 10.06 -1.26
N GLY A 68 0.85 9.93 -0.26
CA GLY A 68 2.29 9.69 -0.43
C GLY A 68 2.59 8.49 -1.33
N PRO A 69 3.83 8.32 -1.77
CA PRO A 69 4.24 7.24 -2.67
C PRO A 69 3.78 5.86 -2.19
N CYS A 70 3.09 5.14 -3.06
CA CYS A 70 2.58 3.81 -2.76
C CYS A 70 2.21 3.06 -4.04
N VAL A 71 2.85 1.92 -4.28
CA VAL A 71 2.52 1.03 -5.38
C VAL A 71 2.10 -0.33 -4.84
N VAL A 72 0.97 -0.85 -5.31
CA VAL A 72 0.51 -2.21 -5.04
C VAL A 72 1.04 -3.13 -6.12
N VAL A 73 1.59 -4.27 -5.74
CA VAL A 73 1.98 -5.35 -6.65
C VAL A 73 1.24 -6.62 -6.26
N VAL A 74 0.57 -7.24 -7.23
CA VAL A 74 -0.04 -8.57 -7.05
C VAL A 74 0.58 -9.53 -8.05
N ALA A 75 1.15 -10.61 -7.54
CA ALA A 75 1.71 -11.71 -8.33
C ALA A 75 1.69 -13.00 -7.52
N ALA A 76 1.53 -14.13 -8.19
CA ALA A 76 1.47 -15.45 -7.54
C ALA A 76 0.40 -15.55 -6.43
N GLY A 77 -0.71 -14.83 -6.56
CA GLY A 77 -1.74 -14.76 -5.52
C GLY A 77 -1.35 -14.00 -4.25
N LYS A 78 -0.21 -13.30 -4.25
CA LYS A 78 0.34 -12.54 -3.13
C LYS A 78 0.23 -11.05 -3.36
N LEU A 79 0.07 -10.29 -2.26
CA LEU A 79 -0.07 -8.84 -2.25
C LEU A 79 1.16 -8.20 -1.62
N PHE A 80 1.81 -7.33 -2.36
CA PHE A 80 2.95 -6.56 -1.89
C PHE A 80 2.68 -5.07 -2.00
N MET A 81 3.37 -4.30 -1.18
CA MET A 81 3.38 -2.84 -1.24
C MET A 81 4.81 -2.37 -1.48
N LEU A 82 4.98 -1.39 -2.36
CA LEU A 82 6.25 -0.71 -2.58
C LEU A 82 6.06 0.74 -2.16
N ASP A 83 6.90 1.17 -1.23
CA ASP A 83 6.79 2.36 -0.42
C ASP A 83 5.47 2.49 0.37
N ALA A 84 5.55 3.06 1.54
CA ALA A 84 4.46 3.18 2.49
C ALA A 84 4.21 4.65 2.87
N GLY A 85 4.00 5.48 1.86
CA GLY A 85 3.69 6.89 2.09
C GLY A 85 2.33 7.09 2.76
N SER A 86 2.17 8.26 3.37
CA SER A 86 0.98 8.65 4.14
C SER A 86 -0.32 8.36 3.39
N ASN A 87 -1.27 7.70 4.05
CA ASN A 87 -2.59 7.35 3.53
C ASN A 87 -2.59 6.31 2.36
N GLY A 88 -1.42 5.80 1.94
CA GLY A 88 -1.30 4.79 0.87
C GLY A 88 -2.07 3.52 1.18
N ILE A 89 -1.87 2.94 2.37
CA ILE A 89 -2.57 1.73 2.84
C ILE A 89 -4.09 1.89 2.84
N ARG A 90 -4.61 3.06 3.24
CA ARG A 90 -6.05 3.33 3.23
C ARG A 90 -6.62 3.42 1.82
N ASN A 91 -5.85 3.95 0.87
CA ASN A 91 -6.22 3.94 -0.54
C ASN A 91 -6.21 2.52 -1.11
N MET A 92 -5.22 1.69 -0.74
CA MET A 92 -5.20 0.28 -1.09
C MET A 92 -6.49 -0.43 -0.64
N GLY A 93 -6.95 -0.18 0.59
CA GLY A 93 -8.24 -0.66 1.07
C GLY A 93 -9.42 -0.13 0.24
N ARG A 94 -9.42 1.17 -0.16
CA ARG A 94 -10.45 1.74 -1.06
C ARG A 94 -10.43 1.14 -2.48
N MET A 95 -9.29 0.64 -2.93
CA MET A 95 -9.14 -0.11 -4.19
C MET A 95 -9.72 -1.53 -4.09
N GLY A 96 -10.16 -1.95 -2.90
CA GLY A 96 -10.77 -3.26 -2.64
C GLY A 96 -9.77 -4.36 -2.26
N PHE A 97 -8.52 -4.01 -1.94
CA PHE A 97 -7.57 -4.97 -1.41
C PHE A 97 -7.76 -5.14 0.10
N ASP A 98 -7.68 -6.39 0.55
CA ASP A 98 -7.64 -6.71 1.97
C ASP A 98 -6.24 -6.43 2.52
N MET A 99 -6.14 -5.45 3.40
CA MET A 99 -4.88 -5.02 4.01
C MET A 99 -4.26 -6.12 4.89
N GLY A 100 -5.09 -7.05 5.41
CA GLY A 100 -4.64 -8.21 6.14
C GLY A 100 -3.85 -9.22 5.28
N GLN A 101 -3.91 -9.13 3.94
CA GLN A 101 -3.24 -10.05 3.03
C GLN A 101 -1.85 -9.58 2.57
N ILE A 102 -1.34 -8.45 3.08
CA ILE A 102 -0.02 -7.95 2.69
C ILE A 102 1.06 -8.96 3.11
N GLU A 103 1.79 -9.46 2.11
CA GLU A 103 2.91 -10.40 2.30
C GLU A 103 4.19 -9.69 2.73
N GLY A 104 4.48 -8.53 2.16
CA GLY A 104 5.66 -7.73 2.46
C GLY A 104 5.61 -6.33 1.88
N VAL A 105 6.52 -5.48 2.35
CA VAL A 105 6.73 -4.11 1.86
C VAL A 105 8.15 -3.98 1.36
N PHE A 106 8.33 -3.36 0.19
CA PHE A 106 9.64 -2.98 -0.36
C PHE A 106 9.82 -1.48 -0.24
N LEU A 107 10.92 -1.02 0.36
CA LEU A 107 11.23 0.40 0.49
C LEU A 107 12.32 0.80 -0.50
N THR A 108 12.07 1.87 -1.26
CA THR A 108 13.02 2.37 -2.25
C THR A 108 14.14 3.21 -1.59
N HIS A 109 13.79 4.02 -0.64
CA HIS A 109 14.68 4.86 0.19
C HIS A 109 13.91 5.35 1.44
N PHE A 110 14.53 6.18 2.27
CA PHE A 110 14.01 6.47 3.62
C PHE A 110 13.57 7.93 3.82
N HIS A 111 13.18 8.66 2.76
CA HIS A 111 12.47 9.91 2.94
C HIS A 111 11.12 9.66 3.65
N SER A 112 10.70 10.62 4.46
CA SER A 112 9.51 10.49 5.30
C SER A 112 8.25 10.18 4.49
N ASP A 113 8.07 10.79 3.35
CA ASP A 113 6.90 10.57 2.50
C ASP A 113 6.81 9.16 1.88
N HIS A 114 7.92 8.38 1.89
CA HIS A 114 7.97 6.97 1.50
C HIS A 114 7.78 5.99 2.66
N ILE A 115 7.92 6.43 3.91
CA ILE A 115 7.86 5.57 5.11
C ILE A 115 6.79 5.98 6.12
N ASP A 116 6.19 7.17 6.03
CA ASP A 116 5.27 7.75 7.03
C ASP A 116 4.11 6.82 7.43
N GLY A 117 3.61 6.01 6.50
CA GLY A 117 2.51 5.09 6.72
C GLY A 117 2.91 3.70 7.25
N LEU A 118 4.21 3.43 7.43
CA LEU A 118 4.72 2.08 7.68
C LEU A 118 4.14 1.43 8.94
N GLY A 119 4.05 2.19 10.02
CA GLY A 119 3.46 1.70 11.27
C GLY A 119 1.97 1.38 11.14
N GLU A 120 1.22 2.16 10.34
CA GLU A 120 -0.18 1.88 10.03
C GLU A 120 -0.31 0.61 9.17
N VAL A 121 0.57 0.42 8.18
CA VAL A 121 0.61 -0.79 7.35
C VAL A 121 0.80 -2.03 8.21
N ALA A 122 1.80 -2.03 9.08
CA ALA A 122 2.06 -3.15 9.99
C ALA A 122 0.87 -3.46 10.91
N THR A 123 0.26 -2.41 11.48
CA THR A 123 -0.89 -2.55 12.37
C THR A 123 -2.12 -3.12 11.66
N LEU A 124 -2.45 -2.59 10.47
CA LEU A 124 -3.63 -3.03 9.71
C LEU A 124 -3.46 -4.43 9.13
N ARG A 125 -2.25 -4.78 8.68
CA ARG A 125 -1.94 -6.14 8.26
C ARG A 125 -2.08 -7.13 9.42
N TRP A 126 -1.47 -6.84 10.56
CA TRP A 126 -1.51 -7.69 11.74
C TRP A 126 -2.93 -7.89 12.27
N ALA A 127 -3.64 -6.79 12.56
CA ALA A 127 -4.99 -6.85 13.13
C ALA A 127 -6.05 -7.33 12.12
N GLY A 128 -5.90 -7.00 10.82
CA GLY A 128 -6.81 -7.42 9.77
C GLY A 128 -6.69 -8.90 9.41
N GLY A 129 -5.45 -9.43 9.41
CA GLY A 129 -5.18 -10.82 9.05
C GLY A 129 -4.99 -11.78 10.24
N GLY A 130 -4.96 -11.29 11.47
CA GLY A 130 -4.68 -12.13 12.65
C GLY A 130 -3.30 -12.80 12.59
N HIS A 131 -2.33 -12.13 12.00
CA HIS A 131 -1.02 -12.71 11.75
C HIS A 131 -0.26 -13.04 13.05
N ASN A 132 0.42 -14.17 13.08
CA ASN A 132 1.28 -14.62 14.18
C ASN A 132 2.78 -14.36 13.92
N THR A 133 3.13 -13.73 12.79
CA THR A 133 4.48 -13.32 12.42
C THR A 133 4.49 -11.84 12.01
N PRO A 134 5.52 -11.08 12.41
CA PRO A 134 5.68 -9.69 12.00
C PRO A 134 5.74 -9.51 10.47
N LEU A 135 5.43 -8.32 9.99
CA LEU A 135 5.50 -7.97 8.57
C LEU A 135 6.95 -7.83 8.12
N ASN A 136 7.33 -8.49 7.03
CA ASN A 136 8.66 -8.31 6.44
C ASN A 136 8.75 -7.00 5.66
N ILE A 137 9.79 -6.21 5.95
CA ILE A 137 10.13 -4.97 5.25
C ILE A 137 11.47 -5.18 4.55
N TYR A 138 11.43 -5.25 3.24
CA TYR A 138 12.60 -5.40 2.37
C TYR A 138 13.14 -4.03 1.98
N GLY A 139 14.43 -3.84 2.06
CA GLY A 139 15.03 -2.56 1.70
C GLY A 139 16.55 -2.59 1.62
N PRO A 140 17.16 -1.49 1.14
CA PRO A 140 18.60 -1.32 1.21
C PRO A 140 19.09 -1.16 2.65
N GLU A 141 20.41 -1.18 2.86
CA GLU A 141 21.06 -0.93 4.17
C GLU A 141 20.47 0.31 4.87
N GLY A 142 20.17 0.20 6.16
CA GLY A 142 19.48 1.21 6.95
C GLY A 142 17.99 0.95 7.15
N VAL A 143 17.40 -0.03 6.46
CA VAL A 143 16.00 -0.44 6.70
C VAL A 143 15.80 -0.95 8.13
N ASP A 144 16.85 -1.52 8.74
CA ASP A 144 16.85 -1.98 10.12
C ASP A 144 16.54 -0.83 11.09
N ASP A 145 17.21 0.31 10.94
CA ASP A 145 17.00 1.51 11.80
C ASP A 145 15.55 2.04 11.66
N ILE A 146 15.00 2.00 10.45
CA ILE A 146 13.62 2.42 10.19
C ILE A 146 12.63 1.48 10.88
N VAL A 147 12.81 0.18 10.71
CA VAL A 147 11.96 -0.85 11.33
C VAL A 147 12.02 -0.78 12.85
N ASP A 148 13.19 -0.65 13.43
CA ASP A 148 13.39 -0.54 14.89
C ASP A 148 12.72 0.72 15.44
N GLY A 149 12.85 1.86 14.73
CA GLY A 149 12.19 3.10 15.11
C GLY A 149 10.67 2.98 15.15
N PHE A 150 10.07 2.43 14.11
CA PHE A 150 8.62 2.21 14.05
C PHE A 150 8.15 1.16 15.05
N ASN A 151 8.86 0.05 15.22
CA ASN A 151 8.54 -0.96 16.22
C ASN A 151 8.53 -0.36 17.64
N SER A 152 9.52 0.47 17.96
CA SER A 152 9.57 1.18 19.24
C SER A 152 8.40 2.14 19.42
N ALA A 153 8.05 2.93 18.39
CA ALA A 153 6.96 3.89 18.45
C ALA A 153 5.60 3.22 18.61
N TYR A 154 5.37 2.08 17.96
CA TYR A 154 4.09 1.34 17.95
C TYR A 154 3.98 0.27 19.05
N GLN A 155 5.00 0.05 19.86
CA GLN A 155 5.03 -0.96 20.93
C GLN A 155 3.83 -0.85 21.89
N ARG A 156 3.48 0.36 22.29
CA ARG A 156 2.33 0.58 23.20
C ARG A 156 1.01 0.27 22.55
N ASP A 157 0.82 0.69 21.29
CA ASP A 157 -0.41 0.42 20.54
C ASP A 157 -0.63 -1.09 20.38
N SER A 158 0.42 -1.85 20.05
CA SER A 158 0.32 -3.30 19.89
C SER A 158 -0.05 -4.02 21.19
N ILE A 159 0.48 -3.59 22.34
CA ILE A 159 0.08 -4.09 23.65
C ILE A 159 -1.41 -3.81 23.90
N TYR A 160 -1.86 -2.57 23.70
CA TYR A 160 -3.24 -2.17 23.93
C TYR A 160 -4.22 -2.94 23.05
N ARG A 161 -3.90 -3.16 21.78
CA ARG A 161 -4.74 -3.94 20.85
C ARG A 161 -4.84 -5.39 21.29
N ASN A 162 -3.72 -6.03 21.64
CA ASN A 162 -3.75 -7.40 22.13
C ASN A 162 -4.52 -7.52 23.44
N ASP A 163 -4.32 -6.61 24.41
CA ASP A 163 -5.05 -6.61 25.68
C ASP A 163 -6.55 -6.41 25.47
N HIS A 164 -6.95 -5.65 24.44
CA HIS A 164 -8.37 -5.39 24.12
C HIS A 164 -9.03 -6.51 23.31
N HIS A 165 -8.34 -7.06 22.29
CA HIS A 165 -8.90 -7.99 21.31
C HIS A 165 -8.51 -9.46 21.57
N GLY A 166 -7.45 -9.70 22.34
CA GLY A 166 -6.89 -11.02 22.65
C GLY A 166 -6.08 -11.64 21.51
N ASP A 167 -5.36 -12.72 21.85
CA ASP A 167 -4.46 -13.41 20.91
C ASP A 167 -5.16 -14.05 19.70
N ALA A 168 -6.47 -14.29 19.77
CA ALA A 168 -7.21 -14.83 18.64
C ALA A 168 -7.34 -13.84 17.49
N ALA A 169 -7.42 -12.54 17.77
CA ALA A 169 -7.55 -11.49 16.76
C ALA A 169 -6.22 -10.76 16.50
N THR A 170 -5.43 -10.56 17.56
CA THR A 170 -4.17 -9.80 17.51
C THR A 170 -3.07 -10.54 18.26
N PRO A 171 -2.55 -11.67 17.71
CA PRO A 171 -1.49 -12.45 18.37
C PRO A 171 -0.24 -11.59 18.65
N ARG A 172 0.27 -11.60 19.88
CA ARG A 172 1.44 -10.79 20.27
C ARG A 172 2.66 -11.05 19.39
N SER A 173 2.84 -12.31 18.95
CA SER A 173 3.96 -12.73 18.09
C SER A 173 3.92 -12.14 16.69
N GLY A 174 2.78 -11.64 16.24
CA GLY A 174 2.60 -11.08 14.91
C GLY A 174 2.71 -9.55 14.84
N ALA A 175 2.81 -8.89 16.00
CA ALA A 175 2.91 -7.44 16.06
C ALA A 175 4.28 -6.94 15.54
N GLY A 176 4.27 -5.78 14.89
CA GLY A 176 5.48 -5.13 14.41
C GLY A 176 5.98 -5.64 13.07
N MET A 177 7.27 -5.44 12.83
CA MET A 177 7.93 -5.66 11.55
C MET A 177 9.28 -6.33 11.73
N ASN A 178 9.72 -7.08 10.70
CA ASN A 178 11.08 -7.61 10.56
C ASN A 178 11.77 -6.89 9.40
N ALA A 179 12.96 -6.37 9.61
CA ALA A 179 13.81 -5.85 8.56
C ALA A 179 14.47 -7.00 7.77
N VAL A 180 14.44 -6.87 6.44
CA VAL A 180 15.19 -7.74 5.51
C VAL A 180 16.08 -6.84 4.67
N SER A 181 17.27 -6.63 5.15
CA SER A 181 18.26 -5.65 4.66
C SER A 181 19.16 -6.26 3.59
N PHE A 182 19.44 -5.50 2.54
CA PHE A 182 20.35 -5.88 1.46
C PHE A 182 21.35 -4.75 1.19
N PRO A 183 22.60 -5.08 0.88
CA PRO A 183 23.55 -4.08 0.37
C PRO A 183 23.00 -3.41 -0.89
N GLN A 184 23.20 -2.10 -1.00
CA GLN A 184 22.86 -1.40 -2.23
C GLN A 184 23.69 -1.97 -3.40
N PRO A 185 23.06 -2.44 -4.52
CA PRO A 185 23.78 -2.99 -5.65
C PRO A 185 24.72 -1.99 -6.32
N GLU A 186 25.82 -2.46 -6.88
CA GLU A 186 26.62 -1.65 -7.80
C GLU A 186 25.84 -1.39 -9.10
N ASN A 187 26.21 -0.32 -9.83
CA ASN A 187 25.63 -0.05 -11.15
C ASN A 187 25.88 -1.22 -12.12
N GLY A 188 24.85 -1.60 -12.84
CA GLY A 188 24.88 -2.74 -13.76
C GLY A 188 24.58 -4.09 -13.09
N ILE A 189 24.29 -4.10 -11.79
CA ILE A 189 24.00 -5.32 -11.02
C ILE A 189 22.54 -5.28 -10.53
N LEU A 190 21.87 -6.43 -10.68
CA LEU A 190 20.60 -6.72 -9.99
C LEU A 190 20.89 -7.62 -8.77
N THR A 191 20.25 -7.30 -7.66
CA THR A 191 20.28 -8.15 -6.46
C THR A 191 18.90 -8.72 -6.21
N THR A 192 18.76 -10.05 -6.24
CA THR A 192 17.51 -10.72 -5.88
C THR A 192 17.24 -10.52 -4.40
N VAL A 193 16.10 -9.91 -4.08
CA VAL A 193 15.66 -9.61 -2.71
C VAL A 193 14.46 -10.44 -2.27
N TYR A 194 13.76 -11.04 -3.23
CA TYR A 194 12.65 -11.96 -2.99
C TYR A 194 12.53 -12.94 -4.16
N GLU A 195 12.38 -14.23 -3.85
CA GLU A 195 12.13 -15.26 -4.85
C GLU A 195 11.24 -16.36 -4.25
N GLN A 196 9.98 -16.42 -4.67
CA GLN A 196 9.03 -17.43 -4.23
C GLN A 196 7.87 -17.58 -5.21
N ASP A 197 7.39 -18.82 -5.40
CA ASP A 197 6.22 -19.16 -6.23
C ASP A 197 6.29 -18.63 -7.66
N GLY A 198 7.52 -18.51 -8.21
CA GLY A 198 7.78 -18.01 -9.56
C GLY A 198 7.79 -16.48 -9.68
N LEU A 199 7.55 -15.74 -8.60
CA LEU A 199 7.82 -14.32 -8.52
C LEU A 199 9.27 -14.09 -8.11
N THR A 200 10.00 -13.30 -8.89
CA THR A 200 11.31 -12.76 -8.54
C THR A 200 11.21 -11.26 -8.40
N VAL A 201 11.79 -10.71 -7.33
CA VAL A 201 11.95 -9.26 -7.13
C VAL A 201 13.44 -8.97 -7.00
N GLU A 202 13.91 -8.08 -7.86
CA GLU A 202 15.32 -7.69 -7.94
C GLU A 202 15.46 -6.18 -7.67
N MET A 203 16.47 -5.83 -6.90
CA MET A 203 16.80 -4.46 -6.52
C MET A 203 17.94 -3.94 -7.39
N LEU A 204 17.84 -2.69 -7.81
CA LEU A 204 18.90 -1.98 -8.55
C LEU A 204 19.09 -0.56 -8.02
N THR A 205 20.30 -0.07 -8.07
CA THR A 205 20.64 1.31 -7.66
C THR A 205 20.07 2.33 -8.64
N VAL A 206 19.52 3.44 -8.10
CA VAL A 206 19.12 4.62 -8.84
C VAL A 206 19.88 5.87 -8.39
N ASN A 207 19.76 6.97 -9.12
CA ASN A 207 20.45 8.23 -8.81
C ASN A 207 19.51 9.21 -8.10
N HIS A 208 19.49 9.19 -6.79
CA HIS A 208 18.74 10.18 -6.00
C HIS A 208 19.66 11.12 -5.21
N PHE A 209 20.84 11.44 -5.80
CA PHE A 209 21.83 12.28 -5.10
C PHE A 209 21.23 13.60 -4.55
N PRO A 210 21.51 14.00 -3.30
CA PRO A 210 22.53 13.43 -2.39
C PRO A 210 22.03 12.27 -1.49
N ILE A 211 20.83 11.75 -1.72
CA ILE A 211 20.20 10.70 -0.91
C ILE A 211 20.75 9.34 -1.33
N THR A 212 21.27 8.60 -0.35
CA THR A 212 21.77 7.24 -0.51
C THR A 212 21.58 6.47 0.80
N PRO A 213 21.17 5.19 0.76
CA PRO A 213 20.85 4.41 -0.42
C PRO A 213 19.54 4.84 -1.09
N ALA A 214 19.46 4.63 -2.41
CA ALA A 214 18.21 4.77 -3.18
C ALA A 214 18.17 3.72 -4.28
N VAL A 215 17.07 2.99 -4.38
CA VAL A 215 16.92 1.81 -5.24
C VAL A 215 15.58 1.79 -5.97
N ALA A 216 15.54 1.06 -7.07
CA ALA A 216 14.34 0.65 -7.79
C ALA A 216 14.14 -0.86 -7.65
N TYR A 217 12.94 -1.34 -7.95
CA TYR A 217 12.61 -2.77 -7.91
C TYR A 217 12.04 -3.25 -9.23
N LEU A 218 12.61 -4.34 -9.75
CA LEU A 218 12.14 -5.07 -10.91
C LEU A 218 11.40 -6.33 -10.46
N PHE A 219 10.12 -6.41 -10.78
CA PHE A 219 9.27 -7.57 -10.53
C PHE A 219 9.17 -8.39 -11.80
N THR A 220 9.43 -9.69 -11.71
CA THR A 220 9.30 -10.64 -12.82
C THR A 220 8.38 -11.78 -12.41
N TYR A 221 7.29 -12.00 -13.16
CA TYR A 221 6.36 -13.08 -12.94
C TYR A 221 5.77 -13.59 -14.26
N LYS A 222 5.88 -14.91 -14.51
CA LYS A 222 5.35 -15.55 -15.73
C LYS A 222 5.79 -14.86 -17.04
N GLY A 223 7.03 -14.43 -17.09
CA GLY A 223 7.60 -13.76 -18.27
C GLY A 223 7.11 -12.32 -18.47
N ARG A 224 6.40 -11.74 -17.49
CA ARG A 224 6.04 -10.32 -17.44
C ARG A 224 6.91 -9.59 -16.45
N THR A 225 7.23 -8.34 -16.79
CA THR A 225 8.15 -7.50 -16.03
C THR A 225 7.54 -6.14 -15.71
N ALA A 226 7.74 -5.68 -14.47
CA ALA A 226 7.37 -4.33 -14.05
C ALA A 226 8.51 -3.73 -13.22
N LEU A 227 9.01 -2.57 -13.64
CA LEU A 227 10.06 -1.83 -12.96
C LEU A 227 9.45 -0.58 -12.29
N VAL A 228 9.70 -0.41 -10.99
CA VAL A 228 9.24 0.74 -10.21
C VAL A 228 10.46 1.52 -9.73
N SER A 229 10.57 2.79 -10.14
CA SER A 229 11.81 3.56 -9.99
C SER A 229 12.09 4.04 -8.57
N GLY A 230 11.07 4.25 -7.73
CA GLY A 230 11.22 5.16 -6.58
C GLY A 230 11.58 6.56 -7.06
N ASP A 231 12.11 7.39 -6.16
CA ASP A 231 12.60 8.73 -6.52
C ASP A 231 13.98 8.63 -7.16
N THR A 232 14.16 9.29 -8.30
CA THR A 232 15.43 9.28 -9.02
C THR A 232 15.60 10.49 -9.95
N ASN A 233 16.79 11.05 -10.00
CA ASN A 233 17.23 11.86 -11.11
C ASN A 233 17.43 10.96 -12.36
N LYS A 234 17.95 11.53 -13.45
CA LYS A 234 18.35 10.70 -14.60
C LYS A 234 19.34 9.61 -14.15
N SER A 235 18.94 8.35 -14.25
CA SER A 235 19.74 7.18 -13.92
C SER A 235 20.00 6.34 -15.17
N THR A 236 21.25 6.25 -15.59
CA THR A 236 21.64 5.38 -16.72
C THR A 236 21.48 3.90 -16.36
N ASN A 237 21.64 3.55 -15.08
CA ASN A 237 21.40 2.20 -14.59
C ASN A 237 19.94 1.81 -14.74
N LEU A 238 18.99 2.70 -14.32
CA LEU A 238 17.57 2.48 -14.51
C LEU A 238 17.21 2.36 -16.00
N GLN A 239 17.78 3.23 -16.87
CA GLN A 239 17.55 3.18 -18.30
C GLN A 239 17.98 1.85 -18.90
N HIS A 240 19.13 1.31 -18.48
CA HIS A 240 19.65 0.01 -18.93
C HIS A 240 18.68 -1.13 -18.61
N PHE A 241 18.22 -1.21 -17.37
CA PHE A 241 17.30 -2.28 -16.94
C PHE A 241 15.84 -2.06 -17.36
N ALA A 242 15.49 -0.86 -17.83
CA ALA A 242 14.19 -0.56 -18.41
C ALA A 242 14.06 -0.97 -19.89
N GLU A 243 15.14 -1.38 -20.55
CA GLU A 243 15.07 -1.85 -21.93
C GLU A 243 14.32 -3.17 -22.03
N GLY A 244 13.23 -3.20 -22.81
CA GLY A 244 12.45 -4.41 -23.09
C GLY A 244 11.52 -4.87 -21.99
N ILE A 245 11.33 -4.11 -20.89
CA ILE A 245 10.33 -4.43 -19.87
C ILE A 245 8.90 -4.15 -20.35
N ASP A 246 7.90 -4.82 -19.75
CA ASP A 246 6.49 -4.62 -20.10
C ASP A 246 5.92 -3.33 -19.51
N LEU A 247 6.30 -2.95 -18.29
CA LEU A 247 5.76 -1.77 -17.59
C LEU A 247 6.85 -1.05 -16.78
N LEU A 248 6.93 0.27 -16.95
CA LEU A 248 7.70 1.17 -16.11
C LEU A 248 6.77 2.07 -15.29
N VAL A 249 6.89 2.03 -13.98
CA VAL A 249 6.33 3.02 -13.06
C VAL A 249 7.47 3.95 -12.66
N HIS A 250 7.41 5.21 -13.09
CA HIS A 250 8.47 6.19 -12.87
C HIS A 250 7.93 7.43 -12.16
N GLU A 251 8.72 8.00 -11.24
CA GLU A 251 8.40 9.27 -10.63
C GLU A 251 8.28 10.38 -11.69
N ALA A 252 7.54 11.42 -11.38
CA ALA A 252 7.36 12.53 -12.28
C ALA A 252 7.28 13.87 -11.54
N LEU A 253 8.06 14.84 -11.99
CA LEU A 253 8.13 16.17 -11.42
C LEU A 253 7.48 17.21 -12.36
N SER A 254 6.55 18.01 -11.83
CA SER A 254 5.93 19.08 -12.60
C SER A 254 6.90 20.26 -12.83
N LYS A 255 7.32 20.46 -14.08
CA LYS A 255 8.18 21.60 -14.46
C LYS A 255 7.56 22.95 -14.07
N THR A 256 6.24 23.10 -14.19
CA THR A 256 5.53 24.33 -13.84
C THR A 256 5.61 24.61 -12.34
N MET A 257 5.42 23.58 -11.49
CA MET A 257 5.55 23.74 -10.04
C MET A 257 6.98 24.12 -9.65
N ILE A 258 7.98 23.46 -10.20
CA ILE A 258 9.38 23.77 -9.90
C ILE A 258 9.75 25.19 -10.31
N SER A 259 9.26 25.65 -11.47
CA SER A 259 9.50 27.04 -11.91
C SER A 259 8.84 28.09 -11.00
N ALA A 260 7.72 27.75 -10.37
CA ALA A 260 7.03 28.64 -9.43
C ALA A 260 7.66 28.66 -8.02
N MET A 261 8.50 27.69 -7.69
CA MET A 261 9.22 27.57 -6.41
C MET A 261 10.61 28.24 -6.43
N ARG A 262 11.09 28.67 -7.58
CA ARG A 262 12.36 29.40 -7.79
C ARG A 262 12.12 30.90 -7.82
#